data_2592a4ade87e45c2501baf709a2386cd
#
_entry.id   2592a4ade87e45c2501baf709a2386cd
#
_cell.length_a   1.000
_cell.length_b   1.000
_cell.length_c   1.000
_cell.angle_alpha   90.00
_cell.angle_beta   90.00
_cell.angle_gamma   90.00
#
_symmetry.space_group_name_H-M   'P 1'
#
loop_
_entity.id
_entity.type
_entity.pdbx_description
1 polymer ?
#
loop_
_entity_poly.entity_id
_entity_poly.type
_entity_poly.pdbx_seq_one_letter_code
_entity_poly.pdbx_strand_id
1 'polypeptide(L)'
;MRIQVINPNTSEAMTHKIGLAAQAIARPGTQILACSPDDGPLSIEGHFDEAIATLGVLEEIRKGREQQVDAHIIACFGDPGLLAAREYASAPVIGIAEAAFHMASLISTRFAVVTTLTRTRIIAEHLLQRYGLSELCTSVRCIDLPVLALEESGPELIECMAEQARRARDDEGAGAIVLGCGGMADLGRQLSEAIGLPVIDGVAAAVKLAESLVDLGLTTSKHGDLADPIGKPFKGRFAYLSR
;
A
#
# COMPACT_ATOMS: atom_id res chain seq x y z
N MET A 1 16.25 -12.91 -0.52
CA MET A 1 15.97 -11.60 -1.13
C MET A 1 15.74 -10.56 -0.05
N ARG A 2 15.89 -9.28 -0.39
CA ARG A 2 15.70 -8.12 0.50
C ARG A 2 14.59 -7.25 -0.06
N ILE A 3 13.51 -7.07 0.68
CA ILE A 3 12.35 -6.26 0.27
C ILE A 3 12.26 -5.04 1.18
N GLN A 4 12.33 -3.85 0.60
CA GLN A 4 12.10 -2.60 1.33
C GLN A 4 10.61 -2.33 1.40
N VAL A 5 10.08 -2.09 2.61
CA VAL A 5 8.68 -1.74 2.85
C VAL A 5 8.64 -0.32 3.40
N ILE A 6 8.17 0.60 2.58
CA ILE A 6 8.18 2.04 2.85
C ILE A 6 6.81 2.45 3.39
N ASN A 7 6.75 2.84 4.66
CA ASN A 7 5.62 3.62 5.17
C ASN A 7 5.83 5.08 4.76
N PRO A 8 4.99 5.68 3.90
CA PRO A 8 5.23 7.03 3.39
C PRO A 8 4.97 8.17 4.38
N ASN A 9 4.40 7.88 5.54
CA ASN A 9 4.28 8.84 6.65
C ASN A 9 5.46 8.71 7.63
N THR A 10 5.53 9.58 8.62
CA THR A 10 6.64 9.64 9.60
C THR A 10 6.33 8.96 10.93
N SER A 11 5.22 8.18 11.05
CA SER A 11 4.93 7.42 12.28
C SER A 11 5.83 6.19 12.38
N GLU A 12 6.76 6.21 13.36
CA GLU A 12 7.63 5.07 13.68
C GLU A 12 6.81 3.86 14.16
N ALA A 13 5.78 4.10 14.97
CA ALA A 13 4.90 3.04 15.48
C ALA A 13 4.19 2.30 14.33
N MET A 14 3.65 3.05 13.37
CA MET A 14 3.01 2.47 12.19
C MET A 14 4.02 1.74 11.28
N THR A 15 5.22 2.30 11.09
CA THR A 15 6.31 1.67 10.35
C THR A 15 6.69 0.33 10.96
N HIS A 16 6.82 0.27 12.28
CA HIS A 16 7.11 -0.96 13.01
C HIS A 16 5.99 -2.01 12.84
N LYS A 17 4.72 -1.60 13.02
CA LYS A 17 3.53 -2.46 12.84
C LYS A 17 3.47 -3.06 11.43
N ILE A 18 3.63 -2.23 10.40
CA ILE A 18 3.69 -2.65 8.99
C ILE A 18 4.84 -3.63 8.75
N GLY A 19 6.02 -3.33 9.30
CA GLY A 19 7.20 -4.18 9.20
C GLY A 19 6.99 -5.57 9.82
N LEU A 20 6.36 -5.66 10.97
CA LEU A 20 6.01 -6.93 11.63
C LEU A 20 5.00 -7.72 10.78
N ALA A 21 3.97 -7.08 10.25
CA ALA A 21 2.98 -7.73 9.38
C ALA A 21 3.64 -8.26 8.10
N ALA A 22 4.49 -7.48 7.45
CA ALA A 22 5.24 -7.89 6.27
C ALA A 22 6.19 -9.07 6.56
N GLN A 23 6.91 -9.04 7.69
CA GLN A 23 7.83 -10.12 8.08
C GLN A 23 7.08 -11.42 8.41
N ALA A 24 5.90 -11.33 9.03
CA ALA A 24 5.08 -12.49 9.37
C ALA A 24 4.60 -13.28 8.14
N ILE A 25 4.38 -12.60 7.00
CA ILE A 25 3.93 -13.23 5.76
C ILE A 25 5.09 -13.59 4.83
N ALA A 26 6.26 -12.97 4.98
CA ALA A 26 7.43 -13.23 4.16
C ALA A 26 7.88 -14.70 4.27
N ARG A 27 8.31 -15.29 3.16
CA ARG A 27 8.83 -16.66 3.17
C ARG A 27 10.19 -16.73 3.88
N PRO A 28 10.59 -17.91 4.36
CA PRO A 28 11.94 -18.11 4.90
C PRO A 28 13.03 -17.65 3.91
N GLY A 29 13.97 -16.84 4.39
CA GLY A 29 15.05 -16.27 3.57
C GLY A 29 14.74 -14.92 2.93
N THR A 30 13.50 -14.42 3.00
CA THR A 30 13.17 -13.03 2.66
C THR A 30 13.40 -12.13 3.87
N GLN A 31 14.22 -11.10 3.70
CA GLN A 31 14.47 -10.05 4.69
C GLN A 31 13.59 -8.84 4.39
N ILE A 32 12.80 -8.42 5.34
CA ILE A 32 11.99 -7.18 5.26
C ILE A 32 12.78 -6.03 5.88
N LEU A 33 12.90 -4.94 5.14
CA LEU A 33 13.51 -3.69 5.56
C LEU A 33 12.41 -2.62 5.62
N ALA A 34 11.72 -2.55 6.77
CA ALA A 34 10.71 -1.52 6.98
C ALA A 34 11.37 -0.17 7.28
N CYS A 35 10.91 0.88 6.61
CA CYS A 35 11.43 2.24 6.77
C CYS A 35 10.32 3.27 6.55
N SER A 36 10.59 4.49 6.99
CA SER A 36 9.80 5.69 6.74
C SER A 36 10.73 6.87 6.49
N PRO A 37 10.28 7.90 5.75
CA PRO A 37 11.06 9.13 5.59
C PRO A 37 11.20 9.88 6.92
N ASP A 38 12.29 10.63 7.05
CA ASP A 38 12.53 11.50 8.20
C ASP A 38 11.63 12.76 8.17
N ASP A 39 11.28 13.22 6.95
CA ASP A 39 10.47 14.41 6.71
C ASP A 39 9.17 14.04 6.00
N GLY A 40 8.05 14.57 6.48
CA GLY A 40 6.75 14.34 5.85
C GLY A 40 5.58 14.47 6.82
N PRO A 41 4.36 14.11 6.38
CA PRO A 41 3.19 14.10 7.26
C PRO A 41 3.26 12.93 8.25
N LEU A 42 2.76 13.14 9.47
CA LEU A 42 2.64 12.08 10.48
C LEU A 42 1.60 11.02 10.09
N SER A 43 0.57 11.43 9.33
CA SER A 43 -0.42 10.54 8.69
C SER A 43 -0.79 11.08 7.31
N ILE A 44 -1.31 10.21 6.43
CA ILE A 44 -1.75 10.59 5.08
C ILE A 44 -3.27 10.43 5.03
N GLU A 45 -3.97 11.55 5.01
CA GLU A 45 -5.43 11.60 5.11
C GLU A 45 -6.07 12.47 4.02
N GLY A 46 -5.32 12.84 2.99
CA GLY A 46 -5.80 13.65 1.88
C GLY A 46 -4.74 13.87 0.80
N HIS A 47 -5.16 14.51 -0.29
CA HIS A 47 -4.31 14.77 -1.45
C HIS A 47 -3.08 15.66 -1.13
N PHE A 48 -3.23 16.60 -0.17
CA PHE A 48 -2.10 17.45 0.23
C PHE A 48 -1.00 16.61 0.90
N ASP A 49 -1.39 15.74 1.83
CA ASP A 49 -0.45 14.86 2.54
C ASP A 49 0.21 13.89 1.57
N GLU A 50 -0.56 13.33 0.62
CA GLU A 50 -0.09 12.41 -0.41
C GLU A 50 0.98 13.06 -1.31
N ALA A 51 0.76 14.33 -1.70
CA ALA A 51 1.72 15.06 -2.53
C ALA A 51 3.07 15.27 -1.82
N ILE A 52 3.04 15.56 -0.52
CA ILE A 52 4.26 15.71 0.30
C ILE A 52 4.91 14.34 0.54
N ALA A 53 4.12 13.33 0.89
CA ALA A 53 4.59 11.96 1.15
C ALA A 53 5.30 11.35 -0.06
N THR A 54 4.91 11.71 -1.29
CA THR A 54 5.56 11.27 -2.52
C THR A 54 7.06 11.60 -2.53
N LEU A 55 7.47 12.76 -2.01
CA LEU A 55 8.89 13.12 -1.94
C LEU A 55 9.65 12.20 -0.98
N GLY A 56 9.05 11.89 0.15
CA GLY A 56 9.61 10.93 1.11
C GLY A 56 9.76 9.53 0.51
N VAL A 57 8.75 9.05 -0.24
CA VAL A 57 8.83 7.77 -0.96
C VAL A 57 10.04 7.75 -1.90
N LEU A 58 10.24 8.79 -2.71
CA LEU A 58 11.36 8.85 -3.66
C LEU A 58 12.72 8.87 -2.96
N GLU A 59 12.81 9.51 -1.81
CA GLU A 59 14.03 9.50 -0.99
C GLU A 59 14.32 8.09 -0.44
N GLU A 60 13.31 7.39 0.08
CA GLU A 60 13.47 6.01 0.55
C GLU A 60 13.80 5.04 -0.59
N ILE A 61 13.20 5.21 -1.77
CA ILE A 61 13.59 4.46 -2.98
C ILE A 61 15.08 4.68 -3.31
N ARG A 62 15.57 5.93 -3.21
CA ARG A 62 16.99 6.25 -3.41
C ARG A 62 17.88 5.46 -2.44
N LYS A 63 17.56 5.50 -1.14
CA LYS A 63 18.28 4.75 -0.10
C LYS A 63 18.25 3.23 -0.39
N GLY A 64 17.09 2.68 -0.80
CA GLY A 64 16.94 1.27 -1.14
C GLY A 64 17.76 0.86 -2.38
N ARG A 65 17.85 1.72 -3.39
CA ARG A 65 18.73 1.49 -4.56
C ARG A 65 20.20 1.41 -4.16
N GLU A 66 20.66 2.30 -3.29
CA GLU A 66 22.04 2.29 -2.76
C GLU A 66 22.32 1.00 -1.98
N GLN A 67 21.32 0.49 -1.28
CA GLN A 67 21.38 -0.77 -0.55
C GLN A 67 21.18 -2.01 -1.43
N GLN A 68 20.88 -1.84 -2.71
CA GLN A 68 20.64 -2.91 -3.67
C GLN A 68 19.54 -3.89 -3.21
N VAL A 69 18.39 -3.35 -2.79
CA VAL A 69 17.22 -4.18 -2.45
C VAL A 69 16.62 -4.81 -3.71
N ASP A 70 16.02 -5.98 -3.56
CA ASP A 70 15.46 -6.76 -4.67
C ASP A 70 14.06 -6.27 -5.10
N ALA A 71 13.31 -5.62 -4.20
CA ALA A 71 12.01 -5.01 -4.47
C ALA A 71 11.67 -3.91 -3.48
N HIS A 72 10.74 -3.02 -3.86
CA HIS A 72 10.19 -1.97 -3.02
C HIS A 72 8.68 -2.11 -2.90
N ILE A 73 8.14 -1.81 -1.72
CA ILE A 73 6.69 -1.75 -1.45
C ILE A 73 6.36 -0.39 -0.87
N ILE A 74 5.35 0.28 -1.42
CA ILE A 74 4.78 1.51 -0.88
C ILE A 74 3.58 1.14 -0.01
N ALA A 75 3.75 1.24 1.31
CA ALA A 75 2.79 0.73 2.29
C ALA A 75 1.75 1.79 2.71
N CYS A 76 1.12 2.43 1.73
CA CYS A 76 -0.01 3.35 1.92
C CYS A 76 -1.08 3.08 0.86
N PHE A 77 -2.34 3.04 1.24
CA PHE A 77 -3.44 2.70 0.33
C PHE A 77 -3.83 3.84 -0.64
N GLY A 78 -3.02 4.90 -0.72
CA GLY A 78 -3.03 5.91 -1.79
C GLY A 78 -2.04 5.61 -2.91
N ASP A 79 -1.15 4.62 -2.74
CA ASP A 79 -0.01 4.33 -3.63
C ASP A 79 0.76 5.60 -4.04
N PRO A 80 1.14 6.48 -3.07
CA PRO A 80 1.69 7.80 -3.38
C PRO A 80 2.99 7.68 -4.16
N GLY A 81 3.05 8.36 -5.30
CA GLY A 81 4.26 8.42 -6.13
C GLY A 81 4.64 7.11 -6.83
N LEU A 82 3.75 6.11 -6.91
CA LEU A 82 4.06 4.77 -7.44
C LEU A 82 4.70 4.82 -8.85
N LEU A 83 4.16 5.62 -9.78
CA LEU A 83 4.72 5.71 -11.13
C LEU A 83 6.10 6.41 -11.12
N ALA A 84 6.27 7.46 -10.34
CA ALA A 84 7.55 8.13 -10.19
C ALA A 84 8.61 7.22 -9.53
N ALA A 85 8.18 6.40 -8.56
CA ALA A 85 9.04 5.39 -7.95
C ALA A 85 9.45 4.30 -8.95
N ARG A 86 8.53 3.83 -9.80
CA ARG A 86 8.83 2.88 -10.90
C ARG A 86 9.77 3.45 -11.94
N GLU A 87 9.58 4.72 -12.33
CA GLU A 87 10.50 5.43 -13.22
C GLU A 87 11.91 5.51 -12.62
N TYR A 88 12.00 5.73 -11.30
CA TYR A 88 13.26 5.96 -10.60
C TYR A 88 13.99 4.68 -10.16
N ALA A 89 13.26 3.62 -9.76
CA ALA A 89 13.81 2.34 -9.31
C ALA A 89 14.05 1.38 -10.48
N SER A 90 15.11 0.58 -10.42
CA SER A 90 15.30 -0.58 -11.32
C SER A 90 14.58 -1.84 -10.81
N ALA A 91 14.58 -2.07 -9.51
CA ALA A 91 13.84 -3.14 -8.88
C ALA A 91 12.32 -2.92 -9.00
N PRO A 92 11.48 -3.97 -8.92
CA PRO A 92 10.02 -3.81 -8.91
C PRO A 92 9.56 -2.91 -7.76
N VAL A 93 8.57 -2.04 -8.04
CA VAL A 93 7.90 -1.22 -7.04
C VAL A 93 6.42 -1.56 -7.06
N ILE A 94 5.88 -1.92 -5.90
CA ILE A 94 4.51 -2.38 -5.72
C ILE A 94 3.80 -1.47 -4.71
N GLY A 95 2.64 -0.93 -5.10
CA GLY A 95 1.73 -0.25 -4.20
C GLY A 95 0.81 -1.25 -3.51
N ILE A 96 0.50 -1.03 -2.23
CA ILE A 96 -0.35 -1.97 -1.49
C ILE A 96 -1.81 -1.93 -1.95
N ALA A 97 -2.31 -0.81 -2.47
CA ALA A 97 -3.66 -0.74 -3.04
C ALA A 97 -3.74 -1.52 -4.35
N GLU A 98 -2.79 -1.31 -5.28
CA GLU A 98 -2.69 -2.07 -6.52
C GLU A 98 -2.62 -3.58 -6.23
N ALA A 99 -1.73 -3.99 -5.32
CA ALA A 99 -1.56 -5.38 -4.93
C ALA A 99 -2.84 -6.01 -4.38
N ALA A 100 -3.53 -5.30 -3.47
CA ALA A 100 -4.75 -5.80 -2.84
C ALA A 100 -5.89 -5.94 -3.84
N PHE A 101 -6.09 -4.97 -4.73
CA PHE A 101 -7.13 -5.03 -5.75
C PHE A 101 -6.92 -6.19 -6.73
N HIS A 102 -5.70 -6.38 -7.21
CA HIS A 102 -5.38 -7.51 -8.08
C HIS A 102 -5.55 -8.85 -7.35
N MET A 103 -5.11 -8.96 -6.10
CA MET A 103 -5.31 -10.19 -5.32
C MET A 103 -6.79 -10.48 -5.11
N ALA A 104 -7.62 -9.48 -4.81
CA ALA A 104 -9.06 -9.62 -4.64
C ALA A 104 -9.73 -10.11 -5.93
N SER A 105 -9.33 -9.59 -7.09
CA SER A 105 -9.88 -9.98 -8.40
C SER A 105 -9.58 -11.44 -8.78
N LEU A 106 -8.54 -12.06 -8.21
CA LEU A 106 -8.21 -13.46 -8.46
C LEU A 106 -9.10 -14.45 -7.67
N ILE A 107 -9.73 -14.00 -6.59
CA ILE A 107 -10.48 -14.88 -5.68
C ILE A 107 -11.97 -14.54 -5.60
N SER A 108 -12.37 -13.40 -6.13
CA SER A 108 -13.78 -12.99 -6.14
C SER A 108 -14.08 -12.18 -7.39
N THR A 109 -15.27 -12.38 -7.96
CA THR A 109 -15.76 -11.57 -9.08
C THR A 109 -16.20 -10.17 -8.65
N ARG A 110 -16.46 -9.98 -7.35
CA ARG A 110 -16.83 -8.69 -6.76
C ARG A 110 -16.21 -8.56 -5.36
N PHE A 111 -15.64 -7.42 -5.06
CA PHE A 111 -15.09 -7.10 -3.74
C PHE A 111 -15.51 -5.71 -3.27
N ALA A 112 -15.37 -5.44 -2.00
CA ALA A 112 -15.52 -4.09 -1.45
C ALA A 112 -14.24 -3.66 -0.71
N VAL A 113 -14.06 -2.36 -0.56
CA VAL A 113 -12.98 -1.77 0.24
C VAL A 113 -13.56 -1.28 1.56
N VAL A 114 -12.90 -1.56 2.68
CA VAL A 114 -13.16 -0.93 3.98
C VAL A 114 -11.94 -0.10 4.35
N THR A 115 -12.13 1.21 4.42
CA THR A 115 -11.05 2.20 4.68
C THR A 115 -11.38 3.10 5.87
N THR A 116 -10.50 4.02 6.18
CA THR A 116 -10.55 4.91 7.34
C THR A 116 -11.58 6.03 7.17
N LEU A 117 -11.18 7.17 6.60
CA LEU A 117 -11.97 8.39 6.55
C LEU A 117 -12.81 8.49 5.27
N THR A 118 -14.03 9.02 5.39
CA THR A 118 -14.90 9.30 4.24
C THR A 118 -14.21 10.21 3.21
N ARG A 119 -13.41 11.18 3.63
CA ARG A 119 -12.68 12.06 2.73
C ARG A 119 -11.63 11.35 1.85
N THR A 120 -11.11 10.18 2.27
CA THR A 120 -10.13 9.40 1.50
C THR A 120 -10.78 8.40 0.55
N ARG A 121 -12.11 8.23 0.60
CA ARG A 121 -12.86 7.35 -0.31
C ARG A 121 -12.52 7.61 -1.77
N ILE A 122 -12.53 8.89 -2.18
CA ILE A 122 -12.27 9.28 -3.57
C ILE A 122 -10.88 8.87 -4.06
N ILE A 123 -9.90 8.77 -3.17
CA ILE A 123 -8.55 8.31 -3.52
C ILE A 123 -8.61 6.84 -3.94
N ALA A 124 -9.30 6.00 -3.15
CA ALA A 124 -9.47 4.57 -3.49
C ALA A 124 -10.28 4.38 -4.79
N GLU A 125 -11.32 5.19 -5.01
CA GLU A 125 -12.12 5.17 -6.24
C GLU A 125 -11.27 5.56 -7.47
N HIS A 126 -10.40 6.56 -7.37
CA HIS A 126 -9.46 6.93 -8.44
C HIS A 126 -8.42 5.83 -8.72
N LEU A 127 -7.94 5.14 -7.67
CA LEU A 127 -7.02 4.02 -7.86
C LEU A 127 -7.70 2.84 -8.56
N LEU A 128 -8.95 2.51 -8.18
CA LEU A 128 -9.75 1.50 -8.87
C LEU A 128 -9.91 1.80 -10.36
N GLN A 129 -10.16 3.07 -10.71
CA GLN A 129 -10.22 3.50 -12.12
C GLN A 129 -8.86 3.35 -12.81
N ARG A 130 -7.79 3.82 -12.17
CA ARG A 130 -6.42 3.74 -12.70
C ARG A 130 -6.00 2.32 -13.00
N TYR A 131 -6.35 1.38 -12.13
CA TYR A 131 -5.98 -0.03 -12.27
C TYR A 131 -6.99 -0.85 -13.08
N GLY A 132 -8.08 -0.23 -13.58
CA GLY A 132 -9.08 -0.88 -14.40
C GLY A 132 -9.98 -1.88 -13.67
N LEU A 133 -10.16 -1.71 -12.35
CA LEU A 133 -10.88 -2.65 -11.48
C LEU A 133 -12.17 -2.06 -10.86
N SER A 134 -12.62 -0.86 -11.33
CA SER A 134 -13.82 -0.20 -10.81
C SER A 134 -15.07 -1.07 -10.90
N GLU A 135 -15.26 -1.81 -12.00
CA GLU A 135 -16.42 -2.67 -12.21
C GLU A 135 -16.49 -3.87 -11.26
N LEU A 136 -15.35 -4.25 -10.66
CA LEU A 136 -15.29 -5.36 -9.70
C LEU A 136 -15.49 -4.88 -8.27
N CYS A 137 -15.36 -3.57 -8.00
CA CYS A 137 -15.56 -3.01 -6.66
C CYS A 137 -17.02 -2.62 -6.45
N THR A 138 -17.68 -3.23 -5.49
CA THR A 138 -19.09 -2.94 -5.17
C THR A 138 -19.23 -1.61 -4.45
N SER A 139 -18.30 -1.31 -3.54
CA SER A 139 -18.29 -0.06 -2.77
C SER A 139 -16.95 0.18 -2.09
N VAL A 140 -16.71 1.45 -1.76
CA VAL A 140 -15.66 1.89 -0.82
C VAL A 140 -16.35 2.39 0.44
N ARG A 141 -16.27 1.63 1.53
CA ARG A 141 -16.89 1.92 2.82
C ARG A 141 -15.87 2.47 3.80
N CYS A 142 -16.30 3.36 4.68
CA CYS A 142 -15.43 4.07 5.62
C CYS A 142 -15.91 3.82 7.05
N ILE A 143 -14.96 3.75 7.98
CA ILE A 143 -15.23 3.64 9.41
C ILE A 143 -15.16 4.99 10.13
N ASP A 144 -14.76 6.04 9.43
CA ASP A 144 -14.60 7.44 9.89
C ASP A 144 -13.70 7.59 11.14
N LEU A 145 -12.65 6.77 11.21
CA LEU A 145 -11.59 6.89 12.22
C LEU A 145 -10.32 7.48 11.59
N PRO A 146 -9.61 8.40 12.29
CA PRO A 146 -8.31 8.89 11.86
C PRO A 146 -7.29 7.76 11.71
N VAL A 147 -6.35 7.91 10.77
CA VAL A 147 -5.34 6.88 10.50
C VAL A 147 -4.53 6.48 11.74
N LEU A 148 -4.14 7.45 12.55
CA LEU A 148 -3.37 7.18 13.78
C LEU A 148 -4.17 6.44 14.86
N ALA A 149 -5.49 6.50 14.85
CA ALA A 149 -6.33 5.71 15.77
C ALA A 149 -6.21 4.20 15.53
N LEU A 150 -5.71 3.78 14.36
CA LEU A 150 -5.44 2.37 14.07
C LEU A 150 -4.21 1.80 14.84
N GLU A 151 -3.39 2.66 15.44
CA GLU A 151 -2.27 2.23 16.28
C GLU A 151 -2.78 1.57 17.57
N GLU A 152 -3.94 2.00 18.07
CA GLU A 152 -4.62 1.46 19.24
C GLU A 152 -5.71 0.45 18.81
N SER A 153 -5.30 -0.69 18.25
CA SER A 153 -6.22 -1.73 17.78
C SER A 153 -6.92 -2.43 18.95
N GLY A 154 -8.24 -2.37 18.99
CA GLY A 154 -9.07 -3.04 20.00
C GLY A 154 -10.27 -3.78 19.38
N PRO A 155 -11.03 -4.56 20.17
CA PRO A 155 -12.21 -5.27 19.69
C PRO A 155 -13.26 -4.37 19.04
N GLU A 156 -13.37 -3.13 19.51
CA GLU A 156 -14.30 -2.13 18.98
C GLU A 156 -13.97 -1.74 17.53
N LEU A 157 -12.69 -1.63 17.20
CA LEU A 157 -12.24 -1.37 15.82
C LEU A 157 -12.64 -2.51 14.89
N ILE A 158 -12.38 -3.75 15.31
CA ILE A 158 -12.75 -4.94 14.52
C ILE A 158 -14.25 -4.99 14.29
N GLU A 159 -15.08 -4.70 15.30
CA GLU A 159 -16.54 -4.73 15.14
C GLU A 159 -17.03 -3.60 14.23
N CYS A 160 -16.47 -2.40 14.34
CA CYS A 160 -16.76 -1.29 13.43
C CYS A 160 -16.45 -1.65 11.96
N MET A 161 -15.30 -2.27 11.71
CA MET A 161 -14.91 -2.75 10.39
C MET A 161 -15.81 -3.88 9.91
N ALA A 162 -16.13 -4.83 10.81
CA ALA A 162 -17.00 -5.98 10.52
C ALA A 162 -18.41 -5.54 10.12
N GLU A 163 -18.96 -4.51 10.76
CA GLU A 163 -20.25 -3.95 10.40
C GLU A 163 -20.25 -3.44 8.94
N GLN A 164 -19.23 -2.67 8.55
CA GLN A 164 -19.11 -2.17 7.17
C GLN A 164 -18.90 -3.32 6.17
N ALA A 165 -18.10 -4.31 6.53
CA ALA A 165 -17.85 -5.47 5.69
C ALA A 165 -19.09 -6.36 5.51
N ARG A 166 -19.90 -6.56 6.57
CA ARG A 166 -21.19 -7.30 6.48
C ARG A 166 -22.17 -6.57 5.56
N ARG A 167 -22.28 -5.25 5.66
CA ARG A 167 -23.12 -4.46 4.74
C ARG A 167 -22.67 -4.63 3.29
N ALA A 168 -21.37 -4.58 3.02
CA ALA A 168 -20.85 -4.82 1.67
C ALA A 168 -21.19 -6.24 1.17
N ARG A 169 -21.09 -7.25 2.05
CA ARG A 169 -21.43 -8.63 1.74
C ARG A 169 -22.94 -8.80 1.48
N ASP A 170 -23.77 -8.38 2.43
CA ASP A 170 -25.18 -8.73 2.49
C ASP A 170 -26.04 -7.85 1.58
N ASP A 171 -25.73 -6.55 1.47
CA ASP A 171 -26.52 -5.58 0.71
C ASP A 171 -25.99 -5.37 -0.72
N GLU A 172 -24.67 -5.56 -0.96
CA GLU A 172 -24.00 -5.19 -2.21
C GLU A 172 -23.38 -6.40 -2.94
N GLY A 173 -23.36 -7.58 -2.31
CA GLY A 173 -22.90 -8.82 -2.90
C GLY A 173 -21.36 -8.90 -3.07
N ALA A 174 -20.60 -8.26 -2.18
CA ALA A 174 -19.15 -8.41 -2.15
C ALA A 174 -18.77 -9.82 -1.70
N GLY A 175 -17.93 -10.51 -2.45
CA GLY A 175 -17.40 -11.82 -2.13
C GLY A 175 -16.03 -11.81 -1.47
N ALA A 176 -15.40 -10.64 -1.36
CA ALA A 176 -14.14 -10.40 -0.65
C ALA A 176 -14.08 -8.97 -0.13
N ILE A 177 -13.27 -8.72 0.89
CA ILE A 177 -13.04 -7.39 1.47
C ILE A 177 -11.56 -7.03 1.33
N VAL A 178 -11.28 -5.83 0.88
CA VAL A 178 -9.93 -5.23 0.82
C VAL A 178 -9.78 -4.22 1.95
N LEU A 179 -8.70 -4.34 2.73
CA LEU A 179 -8.35 -3.37 3.78
C LEU A 179 -7.72 -2.12 3.17
N GLY A 180 -8.37 -0.98 3.34
CA GLY A 180 -8.03 0.29 2.71
C GLY A 180 -7.02 1.15 3.47
N CYS A 181 -6.15 0.55 4.30
CA CYS A 181 -5.09 1.27 5.02
C CYS A 181 -3.94 0.32 5.39
N GLY A 182 -2.68 0.78 5.25
CA GLY A 182 -1.51 0.03 5.70
C GLY A 182 -1.50 -0.24 7.21
N GLY A 183 -2.10 0.66 8.00
CA GLY A 183 -2.25 0.47 9.45
C GLY A 183 -3.20 -0.66 9.88
N MET A 184 -3.95 -1.25 8.92
CA MET A 184 -4.85 -2.40 9.15
C MET A 184 -4.20 -3.75 8.88
N ALA A 185 -2.91 -3.81 8.56
CA ALA A 185 -2.23 -5.01 8.05
C ALA A 185 -2.30 -6.25 8.97
N ASP A 186 -2.47 -6.09 10.27
CA ASP A 186 -2.59 -7.16 11.26
C ASP A 186 -4.04 -7.63 11.52
N LEU A 187 -5.05 -6.92 10.97
CA LEU A 187 -6.46 -7.14 11.29
C LEU A 187 -7.18 -8.12 10.36
N GLY A 188 -6.55 -8.47 9.23
CA GLY A 188 -7.19 -9.24 8.15
C GLY A 188 -7.76 -10.58 8.59
N ARG A 189 -7.03 -11.36 9.41
CA ARG A 189 -7.48 -12.67 9.90
C ARG A 189 -8.68 -12.54 10.82
N GLN A 190 -8.61 -11.68 11.82
CA GLN A 190 -9.70 -11.48 12.79
C GLN A 190 -10.98 -11.01 12.09
N LEU A 191 -10.85 -10.08 11.15
CA LEU A 191 -11.98 -9.61 10.37
C LEU A 191 -12.57 -10.73 9.50
N SER A 192 -11.73 -11.51 8.83
CA SER A 192 -12.16 -12.64 8.00
C SER A 192 -12.96 -13.67 8.80
N GLU A 193 -12.51 -14.00 10.01
CA GLU A 193 -13.23 -14.91 10.93
C GLU A 193 -14.57 -14.32 11.38
N ALA A 194 -14.62 -13.00 11.66
CA ALA A 194 -15.82 -12.31 12.11
C ALA A 194 -16.93 -12.18 11.05
N ILE A 195 -16.55 -12.12 9.75
CA ILE A 195 -17.49 -11.88 8.66
C ILE A 195 -17.72 -13.09 7.73
N GLY A 196 -16.87 -14.12 7.82
CA GLY A 196 -16.96 -15.31 6.99
C GLY A 196 -16.63 -15.09 5.50
N LEU A 197 -15.84 -14.06 5.18
CA LEU A 197 -15.34 -13.78 3.83
C LEU A 197 -13.80 -13.66 3.82
N PRO A 198 -13.15 -13.89 2.65
CA PRO A 198 -11.76 -13.52 2.47
C PRO A 198 -11.55 -12.02 2.69
N VAL A 199 -10.54 -11.70 3.50
CA VAL A 199 -10.09 -10.31 3.72
C VAL A 199 -8.65 -10.18 3.23
N ILE A 200 -8.43 -9.23 2.34
CA ILE A 200 -7.14 -8.99 1.71
C ILE A 200 -6.45 -7.81 2.40
N ASP A 201 -5.33 -8.09 3.02
CA ASP A 201 -4.38 -7.08 3.46
C ASP A 201 -3.41 -6.72 2.33
N GLY A 202 -3.29 -5.42 2.04
CA GLY A 202 -2.46 -4.92 0.96
C GLY A 202 -0.96 -5.13 1.19
N VAL A 203 -0.50 -5.09 2.44
CA VAL A 203 0.92 -5.33 2.76
C VAL A 203 1.28 -6.78 2.47
N ALA A 204 0.46 -7.72 2.93
CA ALA A 204 0.66 -9.15 2.67
C ALA A 204 0.60 -9.47 1.17
N ALA A 205 -0.38 -8.91 0.46
CA ALA A 205 -0.49 -9.06 -0.99
C ALA A 205 0.75 -8.54 -1.73
N ALA A 206 1.24 -7.33 -1.36
CA ALA A 206 2.41 -6.73 -1.98
C ALA A 206 3.70 -7.53 -1.71
N VAL A 207 3.89 -8.06 -0.50
CA VAL A 207 5.04 -8.92 -0.18
C VAL A 207 5.04 -10.16 -1.06
N LYS A 208 3.90 -10.85 -1.22
CA LYS A 208 3.83 -12.06 -2.06
C LYS A 208 4.01 -11.77 -3.54
N LEU A 209 3.48 -10.66 -4.04
CA LEU A 209 3.74 -10.24 -5.42
C LEU A 209 5.20 -9.85 -5.63
N ALA A 210 5.82 -9.15 -4.69
CA ALA A 210 7.24 -8.82 -4.75
C ALA A 210 8.10 -10.08 -4.80
N GLU A 211 7.87 -11.04 -3.90
CA GLU A 211 8.56 -12.34 -3.90
C GLU A 211 8.41 -13.05 -5.25
N SER A 212 7.20 -13.06 -5.81
CA SER A 212 6.92 -13.72 -7.10
C SER A 212 7.64 -13.03 -8.26
N LEU A 213 7.63 -11.70 -8.34
CA LEU A 213 8.32 -10.97 -9.40
C LEU A 213 9.83 -11.18 -9.33
N VAL A 214 10.43 -11.14 -8.14
CA VAL A 214 11.86 -11.37 -7.95
C VAL A 214 12.24 -12.80 -8.34
N ASP A 215 11.45 -13.81 -7.96
CA ASP A 215 11.70 -15.21 -8.32
C ASP A 215 11.62 -15.48 -9.82
N LEU A 216 10.73 -14.76 -10.51
CA LEU A 216 10.61 -14.84 -11.96
C LEU A 216 11.67 -14.01 -12.69
N GLY A 217 12.54 -13.29 -11.97
CA GLY A 217 13.54 -12.39 -12.56
C GLY A 217 12.93 -11.18 -13.26
N LEU A 218 11.71 -10.78 -12.88
CA LEU A 218 11.00 -9.64 -13.47
C LEU A 218 11.35 -8.34 -12.72
N THR A 219 11.64 -7.31 -13.49
CA THR A 219 11.97 -5.97 -12.99
C THR A 219 11.03 -4.94 -13.60
N THR A 220 11.06 -3.71 -13.09
CA THR A 220 10.34 -2.59 -13.75
C THR A 220 10.87 -2.42 -15.18
N SER A 221 9.98 -2.33 -16.15
CA SER A 221 10.35 -2.00 -17.52
C SER A 221 11.07 -0.66 -17.56
N LYS A 222 12.23 -0.61 -18.23
CA LYS A 222 12.97 0.64 -18.46
C LYS A 222 12.83 1.09 -19.91
N HIS A 223 11.63 0.89 -20.46
CA HIS A 223 11.24 1.31 -21.80
C HIS A 223 9.98 2.17 -21.75
N GLY A 224 9.88 3.16 -22.62
CA GLY A 224 8.73 4.06 -22.67
C GLY A 224 8.70 5.06 -21.52
N ASP A 225 7.52 5.26 -20.93
CA ASP A 225 7.25 6.21 -19.85
C ASP A 225 7.92 5.86 -18.52
N LEU A 226 8.27 4.59 -18.32
CA LEU A 226 9.01 4.14 -17.12
C LEU A 226 10.52 4.04 -17.33
N ALA A 227 11.04 4.54 -18.47
CA ALA A 227 12.48 4.72 -18.64
C ALA A 227 13.06 5.60 -17.53
N ASP A 228 14.37 5.48 -17.28
CA ASP A 228 15.01 6.29 -16.24
C ASP A 228 14.74 7.79 -16.45
N PRO A 229 14.57 8.56 -15.36
CA PRO A 229 14.31 9.99 -15.44
C PRO A 229 15.35 10.71 -16.31
N ILE A 230 14.87 11.56 -17.21
CA ILE A 230 15.76 12.35 -18.10
C ILE A 230 16.65 13.25 -17.25
N GLY A 231 17.96 13.14 -17.46
CA GLY A 231 18.96 13.95 -16.76
C GLY A 231 18.70 15.44 -16.97
N LYS A 232 18.58 16.17 -15.87
CA LYS A 232 18.40 17.61 -15.86
C LYS A 232 18.88 18.21 -14.54
N PRO A 233 19.26 19.51 -14.51
CA PRO A 233 19.60 20.16 -13.25
C PRO A 233 18.36 20.44 -12.41
N PHE A 234 18.42 20.11 -11.13
CA PHE A 234 17.48 20.56 -10.11
C PHE A 234 18.11 21.68 -9.28
N LYS A 235 17.29 22.54 -8.67
CA LYS A 235 17.75 23.70 -7.87
C LYS A 235 17.28 23.59 -6.42
N GLY A 236 17.93 24.35 -5.54
CA GLY A 236 17.58 24.42 -4.12
C GLY A 236 17.74 23.09 -3.41
N ARG A 237 16.80 22.77 -2.52
CA ARG A 237 16.84 21.54 -1.73
C ARG A 237 16.80 20.24 -2.55
N PHE A 238 16.46 20.33 -3.82
CA PHE A 238 16.41 19.18 -4.72
C PHE A 238 17.65 19.04 -5.62
N ALA A 239 18.67 19.89 -5.43
CA ALA A 239 19.88 19.88 -6.27
C ALA A 239 20.58 18.50 -6.27
N TYR A 240 20.43 17.72 -5.22
CA TYR A 240 20.98 16.36 -5.12
C TYR A 240 20.34 15.34 -6.08
N LEU A 241 19.15 15.65 -6.65
CA LEU A 241 18.49 14.84 -7.67
C LEU A 241 19.02 15.12 -9.09
N SER A 242 19.91 16.11 -9.24
CA SER A 242 20.49 16.45 -10.56
C SER A 242 21.28 15.27 -11.14
N ARG A 243 21.06 15.00 -12.41
CA ARG A 243 21.71 13.91 -13.16
C ARG A 243 22.32 14.45 -14.44
#